data_b5e5e8eb7e8db3ebe6eddee948a38222
#
_entry.id   b5e5e8eb7e8db3ebe6eddee948a38222
#
_cell.length_a   1.000
_cell.length_b   1.000
_cell.length_c   1.000
_cell.angle_alpha   90.00
_cell.angle_beta   90.00
_cell.angle_gamma   90.00
#
_symmetry.space_group_name_H-M   'P 1'
#
loop_
_entity.id
_entity.type
_entity.pdbx_description
1 polymer ?
#
loop_
_entity_poly.entity_id
_entity_poly.type
_entity_poly.pdbx_seq_one_letter_code
_entity_poly.pdbx_strand_id
1 'polypeptide(L)'
;MAQTLGVRLLTVSRKRITAEMPITEKHTNRSGRVSGGALMAFADLVGATGTVANLPVGHRTTTLESKTNFFAAGEAPLLTAIAKPLHIGRTTMVWQTTIRNADKRLVAVVTQTQVVLPRPRSTENATTAHPQPHDERKRGGPRSSRIRQA
;
A
#
# COMPACT_ATOMS: atom_id res chain seq x y z
N MET A 1 4.82 0.78 -8.27
CA MET A 1 4.45 2.21 -8.27
C MET A 1 5.68 3.13 -8.37
N ALA A 2 6.69 3.08 -7.49
CA ALA A 2 7.87 3.97 -7.58
C ALA A 2 8.59 3.89 -8.94
N GLN A 3 8.86 2.68 -9.43
CA GLN A 3 9.47 2.46 -10.76
C GLN A 3 8.57 2.97 -11.89
N THR A 4 7.25 2.73 -11.80
CA THR A 4 6.28 3.18 -12.81
C THR A 4 6.25 4.70 -12.94
N LEU A 5 6.36 5.41 -11.81
CA LEU A 5 6.42 6.88 -11.77
C LEU A 5 7.84 7.42 -11.99
N GLY A 6 8.87 6.58 -12.05
CA GLY A 6 10.26 7.03 -12.17
C GLY A 6 10.75 7.83 -10.95
N VAL A 7 10.13 7.61 -9.77
CA VAL A 7 10.50 8.33 -8.54
C VAL A 7 11.86 7.90 -8.04
N ARG A 8 12.69 8.88 -7.70
CA ARG A 8 14.01 8.71 -7.08
C ARG A 8 13.96 9.24 -5.65
N LEU A 9 14.25 8.39 -4.68
CA LEU A 9 14.40 8.80 -3.28
C LEU A 9 15.81 9.36 -3.09
N LEU A 10 15.91 10.60 -2.60
CA LEU A 10 17.19 11.29 -2.36
C LEU A 10 17.64 11.19 -0.90
N THR A 11 16.67 11.32 0.03
CA THR A 11 16.91 11.20 1.45
C THR A 11 15.80 10.42 2.10
N VAL A 12 16.16 9.42 2.90
CA VAL A 12 15.22 8.66 3.72
C VAL A 12 15.69 8.70 5.17
N SER A 13 14.92 9.37 6.01
CA SER A 13 15.14 9.42 7.44
C SER A 13 13.82 9.33 8.21
N ARG A 14 13.89 9.11 9.52
CA ARG A 14 12.69 9.07 10.37
C ARG A 14 11.90 10.37 10.41
N LYS A 15 12.54 11.51 10.09
CA LYS A 15 11.94 12.85 10.20
C LYS A 15 11.80 13.58 8.85
N ARG A 16 12.35 13.02 7.78
CA ARG A 16 12.34 13.68 6.48
C ARG A 16 12.57 12.69 5.36
N ILE A 17 11.70 12.75 4.35
CA ILE A 17 11.88 12.07 3.08
C ILE A 17 11.97 13.14 2.01
N THR A 18 12.96 13.02 1.14
CA THR A 18 13.10 13.89 -0.05
C THR A 18 13.15 12.98 -1.28
N ALA A 19 12.39 13.35 -2.30
CA ALA A 19 12.30 12.60 -3.54
C ALA A 19 12.14 13.50 -4.74
N GLU A 20 12.46 12.97 -5.90
CA GLU A 20 12.29 13.60 -7.21
C GLU A 20 11.49 12.69 -8.14
N MET A 21 10.70 13.32 -9.00
CA MET A 21 9.99 12.67 -10.09
C MET A 21 10.26 13.40 -11.39
N PRO A 22 11.13 12.86 -12.27
CA PRO A 22 11.30 13.37 -13.63
C PRO A 22 9.99 13.24 -14.39
N ILE A 23 9.57 14.33 -15.04
CA ILE A 23 8.29 14.38 -15.74
C ILE A 23 8.46 13.89 -17.18
N THR A 24 7.58 12.98 -17.57
CA THR A 24 7.44 12.46 -18.92
C THR A 24 5.97 12.51 -19.34
N GLU A 25 5.67 12.27 -20.60
CA GLU A 25 4.29 12.28 -21.14
C GLU A 25 3.31 11.42 -20.34
N LYS A 26 3.74 10.26 -19.84
CA LYS A 26 2.87 9.37 -19.03
C LYS A 26 2.37 9.99 -17.72
N HIS A 27 2.99 11.08 -17.26
CA HIS A 27 2.56 11.80 -16.05
C HIS A 27 1.59 12.93 -16.37
N THR A 28 1.44 13.29 -17.66
CA THR A 28 0.70 14.48 -18.07
C THR A 28 -0.74 14.16 -18.46
N ASN A 29 -1.57 15.18 -18.35
CA ASN A 29 -2.92 15.21 -18.88
C ASN A 29 -2.93 15.73 -20.33
N ARG A 30 -4.14 15.83 -20.93
CA ARG A 30 -4.33 16.33 -22.30
C ARG A 30 -3.80 17.77 -22.52
N SER A 31 -3.62 18.54 -21.46
CA SER A 31 -3.10 19.92 -21.54
C SER A 31 -1.57 19.98 -21.35
N GLY A 32 -0.88 18.84 -21.34
CA GLY A 32 0.57 18.77 -21.13
C GLY A 32 1.03 19.08 -19.70
N ARG A 33 0.11 19.20 -18.75
CA ARG A 33 0.40 19.42 -17.33
C ARG A 33 0.40 18.12 -16.56
N VAL A 34 1.18 18.04 -15.49
CA VAL A 34 1.18 16.84 -14.64
C VAL A 34 -0.21 16.61 -14.07
N SER A 35 -0.74 15.41 -14.26
CA SER A 35 -2.06 15.05 -13.78
C SER A 35 -2.14 15.06 -12.25
N GLY A 36 -3.30 15.44 -11.70
CA GLY A 36 -3.53 15.40 -10.25
C GLY A 36 -3.29 14.01 -9.65
N GLY A 37 -3.68 12.95 -10.37
CA GLY A 37 -3.44 11.57 -9.96
C GLY A 37 -1.95 11.23 -9.83
N ALA A 38 -1.10 11.71 -10.74
CA ALA A 38 0.36 11.52 -10.65
C ALA A 38 0.95 12.27 -9.44
N LEU A 39 0.47 13.50 -9.17
CA LEU A 39 0.87 14.27 -7.99
C LEU A 39 0.47 13.57 -6.68
N MET A 40 -0.76 13.05 -6.62
CA MET A 40 -1.25 12.33 -5.45
C MET A 40 -0.47 11.02 -5.22
N ALA A 41 -0.22 10.24 -6.28
CA ALA A 41 0.56 9.01 -6.21
C ALA A 41 2.01 9.27 -5.81
N PHE A 42 2.62 10.35 -6.29
CA PHE A 42 3.96 10.77 -5.89
C PHE A 42 4.01 11.12 -4.39
N ALA A 43 3.06 11.92 -3.91
CA ALA A 43 2.98 12.29 -2.50
C ALA A 43 2.73 11.08 -1.59
N ASP A 44 1.80 10.19 -1.99
CA ASP A 44 1.48 8.98 -1.21
C ASP A 44 2.72 8.10 -1.04
N LEU A 45 3.46 7.88 -2.11
CA LEU A 45 4.70 7.10 -2.07
C LEU A 45 5.72 7.71 -1.11
N VAL A 46 5.91 9.04 -1.16
CA VAL A 46 6.92 9.73 -0.34
C VAL A 46 6.52 9.70 1.15
N GLY A 47 5.26 9.95 1.46
CA GLY A 47 4.75 9.90 2.84
C GLY A 47 4.72 8.48 3.41
N ALA A 48 4.30 7.49 2.61
CA ALA A 48 4.34 6.07 3.00
C ALA A 48 5.78 5.61 3.28
N THR A 49 6.76 6.06 2.48
CA THR A 49 8.18 5.79 2.74
C THR A 49 8.61 6.31 4.12
N GLY A 50 8.12 7.49 4.51
CA GLY A 50 8.37 8.04 5.85
C GLY A 50 7.80 7.16 6.95
N THR A 51 6.60 6.63 6.77
CA THR A 51 6.01 5.66 7.71
C THR A 51 6.83 4.38 7.78
N VAL A 52 7.21 3.81 6.64
CA VAL A 52 8.04 2.59 6.59
C VAL A 52 9.35 2.76 7.35
N ALA A 53 10.00 3.94 7.26
CA ALA A 53 11.23 4.25 8.01
C ALA A 53 11.03 4.32 9.54
N ASN A 54 9.78 4.37 10.00
CA ASN A 54 9.40 4.46 11.42
C ASN A 54 8.65 3.21 11.92
N LEU A 55 8.37 2.22 11.06
CA LEU A 55 7.63 1.03 11.47
C LEU A 55 8.41 0.19 12.49
N PRO A 56 7.75 -0.31 13.53
CA PRO A 56 8.31 -1.37 14.36
C PRO A 56 8.50 -2.66 13.55
N VAL A 57 9.45 -3.49 13.99
CA VAL A 57 9.64 -4.82 13.38
C VAL A 57 8.33 -5.62 13.41
N GLY A 58 8.03 -6.33 12.32
CA GLY A 58 6.82 -7.14 12.22
C GLY A 58 5.54 -6.33 11.96
N HIS A 59 5.65 -5.04 11.59
CA HIS A 59 4.51 -4.21 11.23
C HIS A 59 4.53 -3.85 9.74
N ARG A 60 3.39 -3.43 9.25
CA ARG A 60 3.14 -2.90 7.89
C ARG A 60 2.30 -1.65 8.00
N THR A 61 2.21 -0.91 6.93
CA THR A 61 1.36 0.28 6.85
C THR A 61 0.38 0.21 5.69
N THR A 62 -0.70 0.95 5.82
CA THR A 62 -1.61 1.27 4.73
C THR A 62 -2.10 2.71 4.88
N THR A 63 -2.38 3.37 3.76
CA THR A 63 -2.95 4.72 3.76
C THR A 63 -4.42 4.65 4.17
N LEU A 64 -4.80 5.41 5.18
CA LEU A 64 -6.18 5.57 5.63
C LEU A 64 -6.84 6.73 4.92
N GLU A 65 -6.13 7.84 4.77
CA GLU A 65 -6.64 9.08 4.20
C GLU A 65 -5.49 9.86 3.55
N SER A 66 -5.81 10.55 2.46
CA SER A 66 -4.88 11.46 1.79
C SER A 66 -5.65 12.67 1.26
N LYS A 67 -5.42 13.83 1.88
CA LYS A 67 -6.01 15.11 1.47
C LYS A 67 -4.98 15.91 0.67
N THR A 68 -5.34 16.31 -0.53
CA THR A 68 -4.47 17.09 -1.43
C THR A 68 -5.05 18.48 -1.68
N ASN A 69 -4.21 19.50 -1.55
CA ASN A 69 -4.48 20.85 -2.02
C ASN A 69 -3.54 21.16 -3.19
N PHE A 70 -4.12 21.53 -4.33
CA PHE A 70 -3.38 21.93 -5.52
C PHE A 70 -3.31 23.45 -5.59
N PHE A 71 -2.12 24.02 -5.83
CA PHE A 71 -1.87 25.45 -5.86
C PHE A 71 -1.43 25.93 -7.24
N ALA A 72 -0.72 25.07 -7.99
CA ALA A 72 -0.24 25.36 -9.31
C ALA A 72 -0.13 24.09 -10.15
N ALA A 73 0.01 24.25 -11.46
CA ALA A 73 0.29 23.14 -12.35
C ALA A 73 1.69 22.56 -12.08
N GLY A 74 1.77 21.24 -12.05
CA GLY A 74 3.05 20.53 -12.10
C GLY A 74 3.58 20.54 -13.53
N GLU A 75 4.85 20.81 -13.73
CA GLU A 75 5.48 21.01 -15.03
C GLU A 75 6.81 20.26 -15.16
N ALA A 76 7.15 19.91 -16.42
CA ALA A 76 8.48 19.39 -16.74
C ALA A 76 9.57 20.44 -16.41
N PRO A 77 10.83 20.04 -16.23
CA PRO A 77 11.33 18.67 -16.38
C PRO A 77 11.20 17.83 -15.12
N LEU A 78 10.98 18.41 -13.94
CA LEU A 78 11.18 17.73 -12.66
C LEU A 78 10.23 18.27 -11.59
N LEU A 79 9.67 17.37 -10.79
CA LEU A 79 9.05 17.71 -9.51
C LEU A 79 9.90 17.22 -8.35
N THR A 80 9.97 17.99 -7.29
CA THR A 80 10.57 17.63 -6.02
C THR A 80 9.51 17.50 -4.94
N ALA A 81 9.64 16.50 -4.06
CA ALA A 81 8.76 16.30 -2.92
C ALA A 81 9.57 16.21 -1.62
N ILE A 82 9.05 16.86 -0.59
CA ILE A 82 9.59 16.76 0.77
C ILE A 82 8.45 16.37 1.69
N ALA A 83 8.55 15.20 2.33
CA ALA A 83 7.64 14.79 3.38
C ALA A 83 8.27 14.99 4.76
N LYS A 84 7.48 15.54 5.68
CA LYS A 84 7.81 15.68 7.10
C LYS A 84 6.67 15.12 7.94
N PRO A 85 6.96 14.45 9.07
CA PRO A 85 5.92 13.97 9.95
C PRO A 85 5.26 15.13 10.69
N LEU A 86 3.95 15.14 10.76
CA LEU A 86 3.14 15.93 11.68
C LEU A 86 2.91 15.16 12.99
N HIS A 87 2.83 13.82 12.88
CA HIS A 87 2.62 12.91 13.99
C HIS A 87 3.29 11.55 13.71
N ILE A 88 3.99 11.00 14.69
CA ILE A 88 4.51 9.64 14.69
C ILE A 88 3.99 8.94 15.94
N GLY A 89 2.91 8.20 15.79
CA GLY A 89 2.26 7.44 16.86
C GLY A 89 2.43 5.93 16.70
N ARG A 90 1.94 5.20 17.70
CA ARG A 90 2.02 3.74 17.73
C ARG A 90 1.07 3.08 16.73
N THR A 91 -0.11 3.65 16.52
CA THR A 91 -1.18 3.10 15.67
C THR A 91 -1.37 3.89 14.38
N THR A 92 -1.01 5.17 14.39
CA THR A 92 -1.13 6.04 13.22
C THR A 92 0.08 6.96 13.11
N MET A 93 0.41 7.35 11.88
CA MET A 93 1.40 8.38 11.58
C MET A 93 0.79 9.33 10.55
N VAL A 94 1.02 10.64 10.73
CA VAL A 94 0.54 11.66 9.81
C VAL A 94 1.73 12.38 9.18
N TRP A 95 1.73 12.43 7.86
CA TRP A 95 2.78 13.05 7.07
C TRP A 95 2.23 14.20 6.23
N GLN A 96 3.00 15.27 6.12
CA GLN A 96 2.75 16.33 5.18
C GLN A 96 3.84 16.34 4.11
N THR A 97 3.40 16.19 2.85
CA THR A 97 4.27 16.20 1.67
C THR A 97 4.04 17.50 0.89
N THR A 98 5.11 18.25 0.67
CA THR A 98 5.12 19.45 -0.16
C THR A 98 5.76 19.13 -1.51
N ILE A 99 5.06 19.38 -2.60
CA ILE A 99 5.54 19.18 -3.98
C ILE A 99 5.82 20.52 -4.62
N ARG A 100 6.96 20.63 -5.31
CA ARG A 100 7.39 21.85 -6.00
C ARG A 100 7.90 21.54 -7.41
N ASN A 101 7.74 22.48 -8.32
CA ASN A 101 8.41 22.51 -9.62
C ASN A 101 9.92 22.76 -9.47
N ALA A 102 10.66 22.61 -10.56
CA ALA A 102 12.10 22.88 -10.64
C ALA A 102 12.46 24.32 -10.23
N ASP A 103 11.61 25.30 -10.54
CA ASP A 103 11.71 26.72 -10.13
C ASP A 103 11.32 26.97 -8.66
N LYS A 104 11.08 25.92 -7.88
CA LYS A 104 10.65 25.94 -6.47
C LYS A 104 9.23 26.45 -6.25
N ARG A 105 8.44 26.72 -7.29
CA ARG A 105 7.03 27.09 -7.16
C ARG A 105 6.24 25.96 -6.51
N LEU A 106 5.39 26.30 -5.55
CA LEU A 106 4.54 25.33 -4.84
C LEU A 106 3.47 24.79 -5.79
N VAL A 107 3.44 23.46 -5.96
CA VAL A 107 2.48 22.73 -6.79
C VAL A 107 1.36 22.14 -5.96
N ALA A 108 1.70 21.40 -4.93
CA ALA A 108 0.71 20.77 -4.05
C ALA A 108 1.24 20.59 -2.63
N VAL A 109 0.30 20.53 -1.68
CA VAL A 109 0.53 20.07 -0.31
C VAL A 109 -0.45 18.93 -0.04
N VAL A 110 0.10 17.81 0.41
CA VAL A 110 -0.65 16.60 0.72
C VAL A 110 -0.45 16.25 2.18
N THR A 111 -1.55 16.10 2.91
CA THR A 111 -1.53 15.55 4.25
C THR A 111 -2.15 14.17 4.21
N GLN A 112 -1.44 13.15 4.69
CA GLN A 112 -1.92 11.78 4.67
C GLN A 112 -1.73 11.10 6.03
N THR A 113 -2.71 10.27 6.36
CA THR A 113 -2.70 9.43 7.56
C THR A 113 -2.40 8.00 7.17
N GLN A 114 -1.39 7.43 7.80
CA GLN A 114 -0.97 6.04 7.65
C GLN A 114 -1.34 5.26 8.90
N VAL A 115 -1.93 4.08 8.73
CA VAL A 115 -2.22 3.14 9.84
C VAL A 115 -1.07 2.17 9.99
N VAL A 116 -0.66 1.92 11.22
CA VAL A 116 0.36 0.93 11.59
C VAL A 116 -0.36 -0.36 11.99
N LEU A 117 -0.15 -1.43 11.25
CA LEU A 117 -0.80 -2.72 11.42
C LEU A 117 0.23 -3.81 11.68
N PRO A 118 -0.04 -4.80 12.54
CA PRO A 118 0.80 -5.98 12.61
C PRO A 118 0.76 -6.73 11.26
N ARG A 119 1.87 -7.35 10.88
CA ARG A 119 1.87 -8.28 9.74
C ARG A 119 1.06 -9.51 10.11
N PRO A 120 0.22 -10.04 9.22
CA PRO A 120 -0.37 -11.36 9.43
C PRO A 120 0.75 -12.36 9.69
N ARG A 121 0.55 -13.28 10.65
CA ARG A 121 1.44 -14.44 10.77
C ARG A 121 1.31 -15.21 9.46
N SER A 122 2.42 -15.52 8.79
CA SER A 122 2.42 -16.44 7.66
C SER A 122 1.87 -17.77 8.17
N THR A 123 0.75 -18.20 7.61
CA THR A 123 0.23 -19.56 7.77
C THR A 123 1.04 -20.52 6.91
N GLU A 124 2.36 -20.55 7.07
CA GLU A 124 3.20 -21.65 6.63
C GLU A 124 3.15 -22.70 7.75
N ASN A 125 2.08 -23.47 7.79
CA ASN A 125 1.96 -24.86 8.29
C ASN A 125 0.48 -25.24 8.43
N ALA A 126 -0.34 -24.96 7.42
CA ALA A 126 -1.52 -25.78 7.18
C ALA A 126 -1.06 -26.89 6.22
N THR A 127 -0.14 -27.73 6.69
CA THR A 127 0.20 -29.01 6.07
C THR A 127 -1.07 -29.82 5.99
N THR A 128 -1.56 -30.00 4.77
CA THR A 128 -2.21 -31.21 4.24
C THR A 128 -2.59 -32.27 5.29
N ALA A 129 -3.66 -32.05 6.02
CA ALA A 129 -4.46 -33.16 6.53
C ALA A 129 -5.31 -33.62 5.35
N HIS A 130 -4.75 -34.55 4.58
CA HIS A 130 -5.48 -35.32 3.58
C HIS A 130 -6.57 -36.09 4.33
N PRO A 131 -7.87 -35.93 4.02
CA PRO A 131 -8.88 -36.80 4.63
C PRO A 131 -8.61 -38.22 4.13
N GLN A 132 -8.34 -39.15 5.07
CA GLN A 132 -8.27 -40.55 4.76
C GLN A 132 -9.62 -40.98 4.18
N PRO A 133 -9.65 -41.76 3.08
CA PRO A 133 -10.89 -42.29 2.55
C PRO A 133 -11.47 -43.28 3.58
N HIS A 134 -12.70 -43.04 3.99
CA HIS A 134 -13.49 -43.95 4.78
C HIS A 134 -13.60 -45.29 4.02
N ASP A 135 -13.04 -46.36 4.63
CA ASP A 135 -13.19 -47.73 4.19
C ASP A 135 -14.64 -48.19 4.42
N GLU A 136 -15.46 -48.11 3.39
CA GLU A 136 -16.83 -48.61 3.37
C GLU A 136 -16.91 -50.14 3.11
N ARG A 137 -16.00 -50.92 3.66
CA ARG A 137 -16.10 -52.40 3.57
C ARG A 137 -16.24 -53.01 4.93
N LYS A 138 -17.46 -53.01 5.47
CA LYS A 138 -17.96 -54.06 6.39
C LYS A 138 -19.38 -53.71 6.85
N ARG A 139 -20.40 -53.97 6.04
CA ARG A 139 -21.75 -54.32 6.50
C ARG A 139 -22.48 -55.09 5.38
N GLY A 140 -22.09 -56.31 5.16
CA GLY A 140 -22.82 -57.30 4.41
C GLY A 140 -23.04 -58.52 5.26
N GLY A 141 -24.16 -58.58 5.97
CA GLY A 141 -24.65 -59.80 6.62
C GLY A 141 -26.08 -60.08 6.18
N PRO A 142 -26.39 -61.26 5.67
CA PRO A 142 -27.70 -61.54 5.10
C PRO A 142 -28.71 -61.83 6.21
N ARG A 143 -29.89 -61.22 6.16
CA ARG A 143 -31.06 -61.60 6.94
C ARG A 143 -31.96 -62.53 6.11
N SER A 144 -32.03 -63.78 6.53
CA SER A 144 -32.87 -64.79 6.00
C SER A 144 -34.35 -64.45 6.15
N SER A 145 -35.06 -64.75 5.08
CA SER A 145 -36.51 -64.87 4.98
C SER A 145 -37.09 -65.95 5.94
N ARG A 146 -38.15 -65.59 6.65
CA ARG A 146 -39.16 -66.60 7.07
C ARG A 146 -40.56 -66.03 6.82
N ILE A 147 -41.14 -66.59 5.81
CA ILE A 147 -42.57 -66.63 5.56
C ILE A 147 -43.26 -67.36 6.67
N ARG A 148 -44.36 -66.86 7.23
CA ARG A 148 -45.47 -67.65 7.78
C ARG A 148 -46.78 -67.02 7.39
N GLN A 149 -47.57 -67.93 6.80
CA GLN A 149 -49.00 -67.85 6.51
C GLN A 149 -49.84 -67.79 7.78
N ALA A 150 -50.88 -67.05 7.78
CA ALA A 150 -52.27 -67.34 8.10
C ALA A 150 -53.08 -66.04 7.89
#